data_3b481c79f49734e31b3ad843fb5112e4
#
_entry.id   3b481c79f49734e31b3ad843fb5112e4
#
_cell.length_a   1.000
_cell.length_b   1.000
_cell.length_c   1.000
_cell.angle_alpha   90.00
_cell.angle_beta   90.00
_cell.angle_gamma   90.00
#
_symmetry.space_group_name_H-M   'P 1'
#
loop_
_entity.id
_entity.type
_entity.pdbx_description
1 polymer ?
#
loop_
_entity_poly.entity_id
_entity_poly.type
_entity_poly.pdbx_seq_one_letter_code
_entity_poly.pdbx_strand_id
1 'polypeptide(L)'
;FAYGFGFFLPLIFFFIKNSLDTYIHSKYEIIEIAKDIPVVAEIPSIEKGESHVIGKNDLSSFAESFRILISNIKYFFNKENNCPVILISSSIKGEGKTTVSVNTALTLAQTKKVLLIGADIRNPQLKRFMHLKGDGLSEFLSNYKAIPEDFIMESQLNKNLKVIHSGAIAPNPNELLESEKFLELL
;
A
#
# COMPACT_ATOMS: atom_id res chain seq x y z
N PHE A 1 -39.61 0.90 -40.85
CA PHE A 1 -39.59 1.06 -39.38
C PHE A 1 -38.71 0.01 -38.67
N ALA A 2 -38.66 -1.27 -39.10
CA ALA A 2 -37.90 -2.35 -38.44
C ALA A 2 -36.38 -2.11 -38.44
N TYR A 3 -35.79 -1.57 -39.52
CA TYR A 3 -34.35 -1.32 -39.63
C TYR A 3 -33.88 -0.18 -38.72
N GLY A 4 -34.73 0.80 -38.42
CA GLY A 4 -34.36 1.88 -37.48
C GLY A 4 -34.25 1.36 -36.05
N PHE A 5 -35.16 0.50 -35.63
CA PHE A 5 -35.14 -0.10 -34.26
C PHE A 5 -33.88 -0.95 -34.01
N GLY A 6 -33.46 -1.72 -35.05
CA GLY A 6 -32.27 -2.55 -34.96
C GLY A 6 -30.96 -1.79 -34.72
N PHE A 7 -30.89 -0.51 -35.17
CA PHE A 7 -29.72 0.33 -34.99
C PHE A 7 -29.68 1.05 -33.63
N PHE A 8 -30.86 1.45 -33.13
CA PHE A 8 -30.97 2.15 -31.87
C PHE A 8 -30.79 1.24 -30.63
N LEU A 9 -31.18 -0.01 -30.69
CA LEU A 9 -31.08 -0.95 -29.58
C LEU A 9 -29.61 -1.13 -29.09
N PRO A 10 -28.62 -1.39 -29.95
CA PRO A 10 -27.21 -1.48 -29.52
C PRO A 10 -26.68 -0.17 -28.93
N LEU A 11 -27.06 1.00 -29.46
CA LEU A 11 -26.66 2.30 -28.95
C LEU A 11 -27.22 2.56 -27.55
N ILE A 12 -28.50 2.26 -27.36
CA ILE A 12 -29.17 2.38 -26.04
C ILE A 12 -28.50 1.43 -25.03
N PHE A 13 -28.23 0.19 -25.43
CA PHE A 13 -27.56 -0.79 -24.58
C PHE A 13 -26.15 -0.32 -24.18
N PHE A 14 -25.39 0.19 -25.15
CA PHE A 14 -24.03 0.72 -24.92
C PHE A 14 -24.09 1.94 -23.98
N PHE A 15 -25.04 2.84 -24.18
CA PHE A 15 -25.22 4.02 -23.35
C PHE A 15 -25.60 3.66 -21.92
N ILE A 16 -26.54 2.71 -21.73
CA ILE A 16 -26.92 2.21 -20.42
C ILE A 16 -25.73 1.53 -19.74
N LYS A 17 -25.00 0.67 -20.43
CA LYS A 17 -23.82 0.00 -19.90
C LYS A 17 -22.76 0.99 -19.45
N ASN A 18 -22.48 2.01 -20.24
CA ASN A 18 -21.50 3.05 -19.92
C ASN A 18 -21.96 3.95 -18.76
N SER A 19 -23.26 4.24 -18.68
CA SER A 19 -23.82 5.03 -17.57
C SER A 19 -23.88 4.29 -16.24
N LEU A 20 -23.89 2.95 -16.28
CA LEU A 20 -23.86 2.10 -15.08
C LEU A 20 -22.42 1.68 -14.69
N ASP A 21 -21.44 2.08 -15.48
CA ASP A 21 -20.04 1.80 -15.17
C ASP A 21 -19.56 2.76 -14.07
N THR A 22 -19.28 2.20 -12.89
CA THR A 22 -18.80 2.93 -11.71
C THR A 22 -17.30 2.77 -11.49
N TYR A 23 -16.60 2.11 -12.42
CA TYR A 23 -15.16 1.94 -12.33
C TYR A 23 -14.40 3.19 -12.79
N ILE A 24 -13.30 3.44 -12.14
CA ILE A 24 -12.36 4.49 -12.54
C ILE A 24 -11.43 3.92 -13.60
N HIS A 25 -11.41 4.54 -14.79
CA HIS A 25 -10.63 4.10 -15.93
C HIS A 25 -9.38 4.96 -16.19
N SER A 26 -9.32 6.15 -15.58
CA SER A 26 -8.18 7.05 -15.76
C SER A 26 -7.92 7.93 -14.56
N LYS A 27 -6.68 8.41 -14.44
CA LYS A 27 -6.31 9.40 -13.41
C LYS A 27 -7.08 10.72 -13.54
N TYR A 28 -7.51 11.08 -14.74
CA TYR A 28 -8.24 12.32 -14.97
C TYR A 28 -9.59 12.32 -14.27
N GLU A 29 -10.28 11.17 -14.22
CA GLU A 29 -11.53 10.99 -13.47
C GLU A 29 -11.30 11.20 -11.97
N ILE A 30 -10.18 10.69 -11.44
CA ILE A 30 -9.84 10.91 -10.02
C ILE A 30 -9.59 12.40 -9.76
N ILE A 31 -8.85 13.08 -10.65
CA ILE A 31 -8.55 14.51 -10.50
C ILE A 31 -9.83 15.36 -10.55
N GLU A 32 -10.82 14.98 -11.36
CA GLU A 32 -12.10 15.67 -11.41
C GLU A 32 -12.94 15.48 -10.13
N ILE A 33 -12.94 14.27 -9.57
CA ILE A 33 -13.71 13.92 -8.36
C ILE A 33 -13.04 14.47 -7.11
N ALA A 34 -11.72 14.32 -7.00
CA ALA A 34 -10.94 14.63 -5.81
C ALA A 34 -9.94 15.76 -6.09
N LYS A 35 -10.45 16.95 -6.39
CA LYS A 35 -9.67 18.14 -6.84
C LYS A 35 -8.53 18.54 -5.91
N ASP A 36 -8.70 18.30 -4.61
CA ASP A 36 -7.74 18.69 -3.57
C ASP A 36 -6.74 17.56 -3.22
N ILE A 37 -6.91 16.37 -3.80
CA ILE A 37 -6.03 15.23 -3.52
C ILE A 37 -5.14 14.96 -4.75
N PRO A 38 -3.81 15.11 -4.62
CA PRO A 38 -2.92 14.90 -5.76
C PRO A 38 -2.79 13.41 -6.11
N VAL A 39 -2.87 13.09 -7.39
CA VAL A 39 -2.49 11.77 -7.92
C VAL A 39 -0.97 11.71 -8.04
N VAL A 40 -0.33 11.00 -7.14
CA VAL A 40 1.14 10.98 -7.02
C VAL A 40 1.81 9.95 -7.93
N ALA A 41 1.14 8.85 -8.28
CA ALA A 41 1.63 7.88 -9.26
C ALA A 41 0.50 6.97 -9.75
N GLU A 42 0.74 6.34 -10.90
CA GLU A 42 -0.04 5.23 -11.43
C GLU A 42 0.84 3.98 -11.38
N ILE A 43 0.37 2.92 -10.71
CA ILE A 43 1.11 1.67 -10.58
C ILE A 43 0.43 0.63 -11.46
N PRO A 44 1.17 -0.01 -12.40
CA PRO A 44 0.60 -1.06 -13.24
C PRO A 44 0.02 -2.21 -12.42
N SER A 45 -1.07 -2.79 -12.88
CA SER A 45 -1.62 -3.99 -12.26
C SER A 45 -0.69 -5.18 -12.48
N ILE A 46 -0.61 -6.05 -11.47
CA ILE A 46 0.05 -7.35 -11.54
C ILE A 46 -1.00 -8.46 -11.64
N GLU A 47 -0.63 -9.61 -12.18
CA GLU A 47 -1.55 -10.75 -12.29
C GLU A 47 -2.01 -11.22 -10.91
N LYS A 48 -3.26 -11.72 -10.84
CA LYS A 48 -3.82 -12.21 -9.58
C LYS A 48 -3.02 -13.39 -9.06
N GLY A 49 -2.56 -13.28 -7.81
CA GLY A 49 -1.80 -14.33 -7.12
C GLY A 49 -0.30 -14.15 -7.20
N GLU A 50 0.23 -13.25 -8.00
CA GLU A 50 1.63 -12.90 -8.01
C GLU A 50 1.95 -11.85 -6.94
N SER A 51 3.11 -12.02 -6.32
CA SER A 51 3.70 -11.04 -5.40
C SER A 51 4.94 -10.49 -6.07
N HIS A 52 4.79 -9.39 -6.80
CA HIS A 52 5.94 -8.76 -7.43
C HIS A 52 6.72 -7.93 -6.42
N VAL A 53 8.00 -8.23 -6.29
CA VAL A 53 8.93 -7.55 -5.38
C VAL A 53 10.04 -6.92 -6.21
N ILE A 54 10.21 -5.61 -6.08
CA ILE A 54 11.24 -4.87 -6.81
C ILE A 54 12.62 -5.28 -6.33
N GLY A 55 13.41 -5.83 -7.26
CA GLY A 55 14.79 -6.21 -7.02
C GLY A 55 15.77 -5.03 -7.04
N LYS A 56 17.00 -5.29 -6.63
CA LYS A 56 18.10 -4.34 -6.81
C LYS A 56 18.40 -4.21 -8.30
N ASN A 57 18.37 -2.99 -8.85
CA ASN A 57 18.56 -2.69 -10.27
C ASN A 57 17.41 -3.17 -11.19
N ASP A 58 16.20 -3.35 -10.67
CA ASP A 58 15.02 -3.62 -11.49
C ASP A 58 14.70 -2.39 -12.38
N LEU A 59 14.71 -2.60 -13.71
CA LEU A 59 14.43 -1.57 -14.72
C LEU A 59 13.03 -1.72 -15.34
N SER A 60 12.17 -2.57 -14.75
CA SER A 60 10.80 -2.73 -15.24
C SER A 60 9.99 -1.45 -15.11
N SER A 61 8.94 -1.34 -15.92
CA SER A 61 7.96 -0.24 -15.81
C SER A 61 7.28 -0.21 -14.42
N PHE A 62 7.13 -1.38 -13.82
CA PHE A 62 6.62 -1.52 -12.46
C PHE A 62 7.58 -0.87 -11.45
N ALA A 63 8.87 -1.18 -11.50
CA ALA A 63 9.86 -0.55 -10.62
C ALA A 63 9.97 0.96 -10.85
N GLU A 64 9.86 1.41 -12.10
CA GLU A 64 9.90 2.84 -12.44
C GLU A 64 8.71 3.60 -11.87
N SER A 65 7.51 3.01 -11.86
CA SER A 65 6.34 3.63 -11.24
C SER A 65 6.53 3.93 -9.75
N PHE A 66 7.27 3.07 -9.01
CA PHE A 66 7.62 3.33 -7.62
C PHE A 66 8.70 4.40 -7.44
N ARG A 67 9.64 4.52 -8.38
CA ARG A 67 10.60 5.65 -8.37
C ARG A 67 9.90 6.98 -8.57
N ILE A 68 8.93 7.03 -9.49
CA ILE A 68 8.07 8.20 -9.71
C ILE A 68 7.26 8.50 -8.46
N LEU A 69 6.61 7.48 -7.85
CA LEU A 69 5.89 7.62 -6.59
C LEU A 69 6.77 8.27 -5.52
N ILE A 70 7.96 7.73 -5.26
CA ILE A 70 8.89 8.25 -4.26
C ILE A 70 9.33 9.69 -4.59
N SER A 71 9.58 9.99 -5.85
CA SER A 71 9.96 11.33 -6.27
C SER A 71 8.86 12.34 -5.95
N ASN A 72 7.61 11.98 -6.24
CA ASN A 72 6.47 12.87 -6.06
C ASN A 72 6.10 13.04 -4.57
N ILE A 73 6.06 11.97 -3.77
CA ILE A 73 5.74 12.10 -2.34
C ILE A 73 6.79 12.88 -1.54
N LYS A 74 8.05 12.92 -1.99
CA LYS A 74 9.09 13.74 -1.34
C LYS A 74 8.76 15.22 -1.27
N TYR A 75 7.96 15.75 -2.19
CA TYR A 75 7.52 17.15 -2.14
C TYR A 75 6.62 17.47 -0.95
N PHE A 76 5.97 16.44 -0.39
CA PHE A 76 5.09 16.60 0.77
C PHE A 76 5.82 16.41 2.10
N PHE A 77 7.08 15.98 2.09
CA PHE A 77 7.85 15.82 3.32
C PHE A 77 8.31 17.19 3.83
N ASN A 78 8.08 17.44 5.12
CA ASN A 78 8.68 18.60 5.78
C ASN A 78 10.20 18.40 5.82
N LYS A 79 10.96 19.39 5.36
CA LYS A 79 12.44 19.36 5.34
C LYS A 79 13.05 19.28 6.75
N GLU A 80 12.33 19.71 7.75
CA GLU A 80 12.75 19.66 9.17
C GLU A 80 12.57 18.27 9.79
N ASN A 81 11.70 17.43 9.21
CA ASN A 81 11.45 16.09 9.70
C ASN A 81 12.42 15.09 9.08
N ASN A 82 13.40 14.63 9.86
CA ASN A 82 14.41 13.67 9.43
C ASN A 82 13.87 12.23 9.26
N CYS A 83 12.71 11.91 9.82
CA CYS A 83 12.09 10.59 9.74
C CYS A 83 10.58 10.70 9.41
N PRO A 84 10.22 10.92 8.14
CA PRO A 84 8.82 11.02 7.75
C PRO A 84 8.12 9.65 7.87
N VAL A 85 6.88 9.68 8.38
CA VAL A 85 5.99 8.52 8.44
C VAL A 85 5.05 8.54 7.24
N ILE A 86 4.97 7.43 6.50
CA ILE A 86 4.10 7.26 5.34
C ILE A 86 3.05 6.21 5.68
N LEU A 87 1.79 6.62 5.76
CA LEU A 87 0.67 5.70 5.91
C LEU A 87 0.12 5.29 4.53
N ILE A 88 0.05 3.98 4.27
CA ILE A 88 -0.57 3.42 3.06
C ILE A 88 -1.85 2.70 3.45
N SER A 89 -2.97 3.20 2.96
CA SER A 89 -4.31 2.68 3.23
C SER A 89 -5.09 2.46 1.94
N SER A 90 -6.23 1.78 2.02
CA SER A 90 -7.17 1.60 0.91
C SER A 90 -8.59 1.41 1.43
N SER A 91 -9.58 1.66 0.56
CA SER A 91 -11.00 1.62 0.91
C SER A 91 -11.50 0.19 1.12
N ILE A 92 -11.03 -0.75 0.28
CA ILE A 92 -11.46 -2.14 0.31
C ILE A 92 -10.28 -3.12 0.31
N LYS A 93 -10.57 -4.38 0.64
CA LYS A 93 -9.60 -5.48 0.60
C LYS A 93 -9.23 -5.81 -0.84
N GLY A 94 -7.93 -5.97 -1.10
CA GLY A 94 -7.44 -6.45 -2.40
C GLY A 94 -6.97 -5.34 -3.36
N GLU A 95 -7.00 -4.07 -2.99
CA GLU A 95 -6.55 -2.94 -3.80
C GLU A 95 -5.02 -2.77 -3.89
N GLY A 96 -4.26 -3.68 -3.29
CA GLY A 96 -2.80 -3.69 -3.41
C GLY A 96 -2.04 -2.97 -2.30
N LYS A 97 -2.66 -2.59 -1.16
CA LYS A 97 -1.96 -1.93 -0.02
C LYS A 97 -0.61 -2.54 0.29
N THR A 98 -0.57 -3.84 0.53
CA THR A 98 0.66 -4.53 0.93
C THR A 98 1.71 -4.52 -0.18
N THR A 99 1.30 -4.70 -1.44
CA THR A 99 2.18 -4.60 -2.60
C THR A 99 2.80 -3.21 -2.70
N VAL A 100 1.98 -2.18 -2.55
CA VAL A 100 2.44 -0.78 -2.59
C VAL A 100 3.36 -0.50 -1.39
N SER A 101 3.01 -0.92 -0.18
CA SER A 101 3.83 -0.70 1.03
C SER A 101 5.20 -1.36 0.92
N VAL A 102 5.24 -2.63 0.52
CA VAL A 102 6.50 -3.39 0.40
C VAL A 102 7.40 -2.77 -0.66
N ASN A 103 6.87 -2.48 -1.85
CA ASN A 103 7.67 -1.96 -2.95
C ASN A 103 8.10 -0.49 -2.73
N THR A 104 7.27 0.32 -2.06
CA THR A 104 7.66 1.66 -1.59
C THR A 104 8.82 1.56 -0.61
N ALA A 105 8.71 0.69 0.39
CA ALA A 105 9.77 0.48 1.37
C ALA A 105 11.08 -0.02 0.72
N LEU A 106 11.01 -0.97 -0.22
CA LEU A 106 12.16 -1.47 -0.96
C LEU A 106 12.83 -0.42 -1.84
N THR A 107 12.02 0.41 -2.51
CA THR A 107 12.54 1.51 -3.34
C THR A 107 13.25 2.56 -2.48
N LEU A 108 12.68 2.93 -1.33
CA LEU A 108 13.33 3.82 -0.36
C LEU A 108 14.59 3.20 0.24
N ALA A 109 14.56 1.90 0.54
CA ALA A 109 15.70 1.17 1.14
C ALA A 109 16.92 1.06 0.22
N GLN A 110 16.79 1.38 -1.05
CA GLN A 110 17.95 1.48 -1.94
C GLN A 110 18.95 2.57 -1.48
N THR A 111 18.46 3.63 -0.85
CA THR A 111 19.29 4.79 -0.45
C THR A 111 19.13 5.22 1.01
N LYS A 112 18.11 4.75 1.71
CA LYS A 112 17.76 5.16 3.08
C LYS A 112 17.58 3.94 3.97
N LYS A 113 17.72 4.12 5.29
CA LYS A 113 17.26 3.13 6.27
C LYS A 113 15.74 3.26 6.41
N VAL A 114 15.02 2.16 6.33
CA VAL A 114 13.55 2.12 6.34
C VAL A 114 13.07 1.10 7.36
N LEU A 115 12.05 1.47 8.12
CA LEU A 115 11.28 0.54 8.94
C LEU A 115 9.89 0.38 8.30
N LEU A 116 9.54 -0.83 7.91
CA LEU A 116 8.21 -1.20 7.42
C LEU A 116 7.40 -1.79 8.56
N ILE A 117 6.30 -1.14 8.92
CA ILE A 117 5.40 -1.59 9.98
C ILE A 117 4.14 -2.18 9.37
N GLY A 118 3.86 -3.44 9.64
CA GLY A 118 2.66 -4.14 9.21
C GLY A 118 1.48 -3.87 10.13
N ALA A 119 0.82 -2.72 9.98
CA ALA A 119 -0.30 -2.31 10.83
C ALA A 119 -1.65 -2.97 10.45
N ASP A 120 -1.72 -3.79 9.39
CA ASP A 120 -2.90 -4.62 9.11
C ASP A 120 -2.89 -5.86 10.00
N ILE A 121 -3.30 -5.69 11.27
CA ILE A 121 -3.38 -6.76 12.27
C ILE A 121 -4.68 -7.56 12.19
N ARG A 122 -5.61 -7.18 11.30
CA ARG A 122 -6.84 -7.94 11.02
C ARG A 122 -6.64 -9.01 9.95
N ASN A 123 -5.85 -8.68 8.91
CA ASN A 123 -5.62 -9.57 7.78
C ASN A 123 -4.15 -9.48 7.31
N PRO A 124 -3.20 -9.97 8.12
CA PRO A 124 -1.77 -9.86 7.87
C PRO A 124 -1.36 -10.46 6.52
N GLN A 125 -0.75 -9.68 5.64
CA GLN A 125 -0.33 -10.13 4.30
C GLN A 125 1.17 -10.02 4.06
N LEU A 126 1.96 -9.38 4.93
CA LEU A 126 3.41 -9.22 4.74
C LEU A 126 4.16 -10.56 4.60
N LYS A 127 3.67 -11.62 5.23
CA LYS A 127 4.23 -12.98 5.12
C LYS A 127 4.23 -13.54 3.69
N ARG A 128 3.45 -12.96 2.78
CA ARG A 128 3.44 -13.36 1.35
C ARG A 128 4.67 -12.83 0.60
N PHE A 129 5.31 -11.78 1.11
CA PHE A 129 6.44 -11.10 0.49
C PHE A 129 7.77 -11.43 1.17
N MET A 130 7.73 -11.81 2.43
CA MET A 130 8.92 -12.00 3.28
C MET A 130 8.73 -13.19 4.21
N HIS A 131 9.82 -13.91 4.48
CA HIS A 131 9.83 -14.96 5.50
C HIS A 131 9.91 -14.37 6.90
N LEU A 132 8.76 -14.06 7.49
CA LEU A 132 8.60 -13.45 8.81
C LEU A 132 8.17 -14.51 9.82
N LYS A 133 8.86 -14.57 10.97
CA LYS A 133 8.60 -15.53 12.05
C LYS A 133 8.60 -14.82 13.40
N GLY A 134 7.95 -15.44 14.39
CA GLY A 134 7.91 -14.91 15.76
C GLY A 134 6.79 -13.92 15.99
N ASP A 135 6.94 -13.14 17.04
CA ASP A 135 6.01 -12.13 17.50
C ASP A 135 6.13 -10.85 16.66
N GLY A 136 5.05 -10.09 16.58
CA GLY A 136 5.00 -8.86 15.78
C GLY A 136 4.29 -7.72 16.49
N LEU A 137 3.67 -6.83 15.71
CA LEU A 137 3.05 -5.60 16.22
C LEU A 137 1.96 -5.88 17.26
N SER A 138 1.10 -6.89 17.04
CA SER A 138 0.01 -7.19 17.96
C SER A 138 0.52 -7.65 19.32
N GLU A 139 1.58 -8.49 19.39
CA GLU A 139 2.22 -8.91 20.62
C GLU A 139 2.96 -7.75 21.29
N PHE A 140 3.66 -6.93 20.52
CA PHE A 140 4.30 -5.71 21.04
C PHE A 140 3.29 -4.79 21.71
N LEU A 141 2.18 -4.48 21.04
CA LEU A 141 1.17 -3.57 21.57
C LEU A 141 0.41 -4.14 22.79
N SER A 142 0.27 -5.46 22.86
CA SER A 142 -0.41 -6.14 23.99
C SER A 142 0.45 -6.27 25.23
N ASN A 143 1.77 -6.09 25.15
CA ASN A 143 2.69 -6.27 26.26
C ASN A 143 3.34 -4.94 26.67
N TYR A 144 2.87 -4.33 27.76
CA TYR A 144 3.36 -3.05 28.24
C TYR A 144 4.89 -2.98 28.56
N LYS A 145 5.51 -4.14 28.81
CA LYS A 145 6.95 -4.22 29.11
C LYS A 145 7.82 -4.45 27.88
N ALA A 146 7.20 -4.72 26.74
CA ALA A 146 7.92 -4.98 25.51
C ALA A 146 8.53 -3.68 24.95
N ILE A 147 9.75 -3.78 24.46
CA ILE A 147 10.45 -2.70 23.75
C ILE A 147 10.40 -2.96 22.24
N PRO A 148 10.33 -1.91 21.39
CA PRO A 148 10.18 -2.07 19.93
C PRO A 148 11.29 -2.88 19.29
N GLU A 149 12.52 -2.76 19.80
CA GLU A 149 13.73 -3.37 19.28
C GLU A 149 13.64 -4.90 19.21
N ASP A 150 12.93 -5.52 20.15
CA ASP A 150 12.77 -6.99 20.22
C ASP A 150 11.87 -7.52 19.08
N PHE A 151 11.10 -6.66 18.43
CA PHE A 151 10.16 -7.00 17.35
C PHE A 151 10.64 -6.55 15.96
N ILE A 152 11.76 -5.82 15.90
CA ILE A 152 12.36 -5.38 14.65
C ILE A 152 13.17 -6.52 14.04
N MET A 153 12.78 -6.92 12.84
CA MET A 153 13.45 -7.96 12.06
C MET A 153 14.20 -7.36 10.88
N GLU A 154 15.34 -7.94 10.53
CA GLU A 154 16.05 -7.61 9.30
C GLU A 154 15.34 -8.24 8.11
N SER A 155 15.18 -7.47 7.04
CA SER A 155 14.62 -7.99 5.80
C SER A 155 15.68 -8.74 4.99
N GLN A 156 15.32 -9.91 4.47
CA GLN A 156 16.16 -10.65 3.52
C GLN A 156 16.22 -9.99 2.13
N LEU A 157 15.30 -9.07 1.83
CA LEU A 157 15.18 -8.41 0.53
C LEU A 157 16.15 -7.23 0.39
N ASN A 158 16.43 -6.51 1.47
CA ASN A 158 17.35 -5.37 1.45
C ASN A 158 17.91 -5.10 2.86
N LYS A 159 19.23 -4.96 3.00
CA LYS A 159 19.91 -4.71 4.28
C LYS A 159 19.52 -3.40 4.99
N ASN A 160 19.00 -2.44 4.24
CA ASN A 160 18.54 -1.15 4.78
C ASN A 160 17.04 -1.18 5.17
N LEU A 161 16.35 -2.31 4.91
CA LEU A 161 14.96 -2.50 5.27
C LEU A 161 14.86 -3.36 6.53
N LYS A 162 14.25 -2.79 7.55
CA LYS A 162 13.82 -3.51 8.75
C LYS A 162 12.29 -3.59 8.76
N VAL A 163 11.76 -4.58 9.46
CA VAL A 163 10.32 -4.88 9.44
C VAL A 163 9.83 -5.20 10.85
N ILE A 164 8.71 -4.62 11.23
CA ILE A 164 7.83 -5.12 12.28
C ILE A 164 6.59 -5.67 11.58
N HIS A 165 6.41 -6.99 11.57
CA HIS A 165 5.22 -7.56 10.96
C HIS A 165 4.01 -7.49 11.90
N SER A 166 2.83 -7.76 11.39
CA SER A 166 1.57 -7.58 12.13
C SER A 166 1.41 -8.48 13.36
N GLY A 167 2.14 -9.59 13.44
CA GLY A 167 1.97 -10.57 14.51
C GLY A 167 0.79 -11.53 14.29
N ALA A 168 0.19 -12.01 15.37
CA ALA A 168 -1.04 -12.79 15.35
C ALA A 168 -2.25 -11.88 15.10
N ILE A 169 -3.35 -12.49 14.66
CA ILE A 169 -4.62 -11.77 14.49
C ILE A 169 -5.15 -11.40 15.87
N ALA A 170 -5.23 -10.11 16.15
CA ALA A 170 -5.71 -9.61 17.42
C ALA A 170 -7.25 -9.61 17.49
N PRO A 171 -7.86 -9.93 18.64
CA PRO A 171 -9.31 -9.84 18.83
C PRO A 171 -9.82 -8.40 18.89
N ASN A 172 -8.98 -7.44 19.31
CA ASN A 172 -9.28 -6.04 19.52
C ASN A 172 -8.34 -5.11 18.71
N PRO A 173 -8.30 -5.21 17.37
CA PRO A 173 -7.31 -4.52 16.55
C PRO A 173 -7.38 -3.00 16.65
N ASN A 174 -8.57 -2.42 16.81
CA ASN A 174 -8.73 -0.96 16.91
C ASN A 174 -8.12 -0.41 18.19
N GLU A 175 -8.42 -1.03 19.34
CA GLU A 175 -7.89 -0.60 20.64
C GLU A 175 -6.35 -0.64 20.67
N LEU A 176 -5.74 -1.66 20.05
CA LEU A 176 -4.29 -1.77 19.97
C LEU A 176 -3.68 -0.64 19.12
N LEU A 177 -4.28 -0.32 17.97
CA LEU A 177 -3.78 0.72 17.08
C LEU A 177 -4.08 2.15 17.58
N GLU A 178 -5.05 2.32 18.46
CA GLU A 178 -5.37 3.60 19.13
C GLU A 178 -4.56 3.80 20.42
N SER A 179 -3.75 2.83 20.82
CA SER A 179 -2.98 2.89 22.08
C SER A 179 -1.85 3.93 22.02
N GLU A 180 -1.53 4.55 23.17
CA GLU A 180 -0.37 5.44 23.31
C GLU A 180 0.94 4.72 22.89
N LYS A 181 1.04 3.44 23.17
CA LYS A 181 2.18 2.61 22.79
C LYS A 181 2.40 2.53 21.28
N PHE A 182 1.33 2.56 20.47
CA PHE A 182 1.47 2.63 19.02
C PHE A 182 1.96 4.02 18.58
N LEU A 183 1.51 5.08 19.24
CA LEU A 183 2.01 6.43 18.97
C LEU A 183 3.49 6.61 19.34
N GLU A 184 3.93 5.98 20.43
CA GLU A 184 5.36 5.98 20.84
C GLU A 184 6.26 5.21 19.85
N LEU A 185 5.71 4.27 19.08
CA LEU A 185 6.43 3.53 18.07
C LEU A 185 6.68 4.37 16.79
N LEU A 186 5.82 5.35 16.50
CA LEU A 186 5.86 6.17 15.29
C LEU A 186 6.74 7.43 15.46
#